data_dee4932c117e7e29164a6fa0f7d997bf
#
_entry.id   dee4932c117e7e29164a6fa0f7d997bf
#
_cell.length_a   1.000
_cell.length_b   1.000
_cell.length_c   1.000
_cell.angle_alpha   90.00
_cell.angle_beta   90.00
_cell.angle_gamma   90.00
#
_symmetry.space_group_name_H-M   'P 1'
#
loop_
_entity.id
_entity.type
_entity.pdbx_description
1 polymer ?
#
loop_
_entity_poly.entity_id
_entity_poly.type
_entity_poly.pdbx_seq_one_letter_code
_entity_poly.pdbx_strand_id
1 'polypeptide(L)'
;MSKVLLREFYPLCEGGVCKDLLTEAEKKFVSDGGMILSGKLQESDVENGNGRIYPHKVMMREIETYSKLVKENRALGELDHPDXNVINLKNASHMVTSVWMENKNVMGKVKVLDTPSGRILRGLVESGAQLGISSRGMGSVTESMGKTIVEDDFQLICFDFVSEPSTPGAFMMKEAKDLTISNVFTKADRINRLLSEVLEDV
;
A
#
# COMPACT_ATOMS: atom_id res chain seq x y z
N MET A 1 -3.96 -25.65 2.20
CA MET A 1 -4.73 -24.41 2.08
C MET A 1 -4.34 -23.69 0.80
N SER A 2 -5.30 -23.08 0.10
CA SER A 2 -4.99 -22.33 -1.11
C SER A 2 -4.45 -20.96 -0.75
N LYS A 3 -3.39 -20.54 -1.42
CA LYS A 3 -2.85 -19.17 -1.26
C LYS A 3 -3.80 -18.17 -1.91
N VAL A 4 -4.05 -17.09 -1.24
CA VAL A 4 -4.93 -16.03 -1.74
C VAL A 4 -4.12 -14.74 -1.94
N LEU A 5 -4.61 -13.88 -2.80
CA LEU A 5 -3.99 -12.58 -3.05
C LEU A 5 -4.37 -11.63 -1.89
N LEU A 6 -3.36 -11.10 -1.22
CA LEU A 6 -3.55 -10.18 -0.09
C LEU A 6 -3.12 -8.76 -0.52
N ARG A 7 -3.98 -7.79 -0.29
CA ARG A 7 -3.76 -6.39 -0.67
C ARG A 7 -4.11 -5.48 0.50
N GLU A 8 -3.23 -4.53 0.81
CA GLU A 8 -3.40 -3.64 1.95
C GLU A 8 -3.10 -2.20 1.55
N PHE A 9 -3.79 -1.27 2.19
CA PHE A 9 -3.75 0.15 1.87
C PHE A 9 -3.22 0.96 3.07
N TYR A 10 -2.30 1.89 2.78
CA TYR A 10 -1.81 2.86 3.76
C TYR A 10 -1.66 4.22 3.10
N PRO A 11 -2.09 5.30 3.76
CA PRO A 11 -1.87 6.64 3.19
C PRO A 11 -0.40 7.02 3.28
N LEU A 12 0.10 7.66 2.24
CA LEU A 12 1.44 8.24 2.23
C LEU A 12 1.42 9.60 2.94
N CYS A 13 2.57 10.24 3.01
CA CYS A 13 2.69 11.59 3.58
C CYS A 13 1.81 12.57 2.79
N GLU A 14 1.29 13.57 3.48
CA GLU A 14 0.45 14.59 2.88
C GLU A 14 1.15 15.20 1.66
N GLY A 15 0.45 15.26 0.54
CA GLY A 15 1.02 15.68 -0.72
C GLY A 15 2.00 14.68 -1.32
N GLY A 16 2.15 13.52 -0.70
CA GLY A 16 3.02 12.45 -1.18
C GLY A 16 4.51 12.71 -0.99
N VAL A 17 4.89 13.79 -0.32
CA VAL A 17 6.32 14.15 -0.18
C VAL A 17 6.70 14.34 1.28
N CYS A 18 7.60 13.52 1.78
CA CYS A 18 8.21 13.68 3.10
C CYS A 18 9.65 14.15 2.91
N LYS A 19 9.82 15.44 2.82
CA LYS A 19 11.12 16.07 2.48
C LYS A 19 12.25 15.67 3.42
N ASP A 20 11.92 15.48 4.69
CA ASP A 20 12.94 15.13 5.71
C ASP A 20 13.50 13.72 5.54
N LEU A 21 12.85 12.89 4.75
CA LEU A 21 13.31 11.53 4.47
C LEU A 21 14.20 11.42 3.24
N LEU A 22 14.42 12.53 2.53
CA LEU A 22 15.16 12.51 1.27
C LEU A 22 16.66 12.70 1.51
N THR A 23 17.46 11.93 0.80
CA THR A 23 18.93 12.13 0.72
C THR A 23 19.21 13.37 -0.14
N GLU A 24 20.45 13.87 -0.10
CA GLU A 24 20.82 15.02 -0.93
C GLU A 24 20.68 14.72 -2.43
N ALA A 25 20.99 13.50 -2.85
CA ALA A 25 20.82 13.08 -4.24
C ALA A 25 19.34 13.08 -4.64
N GLU A 26 18.47 12.62 -3.73
CA GLU A 26 17.03 12.61 -3.96
C GLU A 26 16.46 14.03 -3.98
N LYS A 27 16.97 14.91 -3.10
CA LYS A 27 16.57 16.32 -3.11
C LYS A 27 16.93 16.97 -4.45
N LYS A 28 18.13 16.67 -4.96
CA LYS A 28 18.55 17.16 -6.29
C LYS A 28 17.63 16.61 -7.38
N PHE A 29 17.34 15.31 -7.35
CA PHE A 29 16.43 14.69 -8.32
C PHE A 29 15.08 15.40 -8.34
N VAL A 30 14.53 15.69 -7.15
CA VAL A 30 13.24 16.40 -7.02
C VAL A 30 13.36 17.85 -7.53
N SER A 31 14.45 18.54 -7.20
CA SER A 31 14.66 19.93 -7.67
C SER A 31 14.82 20.00 -9.18
N ASP A 32 15.32 18.92 -9.79
CA ASP A 32 15.45 18.80 -11.26
C ASP A 32 14.13 18.36 -11.93
N GLY A 33 13.05 18.29 -11.18
CA GLY A 33 11.73 17.96 -11.72
C GLY A 33 11.28 16.52 -11.49
N GLY A 34 12.09 15.70 -10.82
CA GLY A 34 11.70 14.34 -10.46
C GLY A 34 10.69 14.32 -9.32
N MET A 35 10.01 13.20 -9.14
CA MET A 35 9.05 13.04 -8.05
C MET A 35 9.39 11.80 -7.24
N ILE A 36 9.55 12.00 -5.93
CA ILE A 36 9.72 10.94 -4.95
C ILE A 36 8.60 11.08 -3.91
N LEU A 37 7.94 9.99 -3.62
CA LEU A 37 6.90 9.91 -2.61
C LEU A 37 7.41 9.01 -1.49
N SER A 38 7.08 9.35 -0.24
CA SER A 38 7.57 8.57 0.90
C SER A 38 6.52 8.50 1.99
N GLY A 39 6.65 7.48 2.83
CA GLY A 39 5.73 7.28 3.93
C GLY A 39 5.67 5.82 4.37
N LYS A 40 4.63 5.51 5.10
CA LYS A 40 4.38 4.16 5.59
C LYS A 40 3.77 3.31 4.47
N LEU A 41 4.36 2.14 4.24
CA LEU A 41 3.92 1.19 3.21
C LEU A 41 3.09 0.04 3.78
N GLN A 42 3.33 -0.34 5.06
CA GLN A 42 2.65 -1.46 5.70
C GLN A 42 2.88 -1.36 7.22
N GLU A 43 2.16 -2.15 7.99
CA GLU A 43 2.34 -2.22 9.44
C GLU A 43 2.15 -3.65 9.93
N SER A 44 3.02 -4.10 10.84
CA SER A 44 2.95 -5.45 11.40
C SER A 44 2.30 -5.46 12.78
N ASP A 45 1.79 -6.63 13.20
CA ASP A 45 1.20 -6.88 14.52
C ASP A 45 0.01 -5.98 14.87
N VAL A 46 -0.60 -5.35 13.89
CA VAL A 46 -1.77 -4.49 14.07
C VAL A 46 -2.85 -4.93 13.08
N GLU A 47 -4.08 -4.97 13.54
CA GLU A 47 -5.20 -5.27 12.66
C GLU A 47 -5.43 -4.09 11.72
N ASN A 48 -5.35 -4.36 10.44
CA ASN A 48 -5.46 -3.31 9.42
C ASN A 48 -6.91 -3.13 8.94
N GLY A 49 -7.13 -2.22 8.00
CA GLY A 49 -8.46 -1.89 7.48
C GLY A 49 -9.19 -3.06 6.82
N ASN A 50 -8.49 -4.13 6.48
CA ASN A 50 -9.09 -5.34 5.91
C ASN A 50 -9.30 -6.44 6.96
N GLY A 51 -9.09 -6.13 8.24
CA GLY A 51 -9.25 -7.08 9.34
C GLY A 51 -8.13 -8.10 9.43
N ARG A 52 -6.98 -7.83 8.82
CA ARG A 52 -5.84 -8.75 8.81
C ARG A 52 -4.71 -8.28 9.70
N ILE A 53 -4.04 -9.23 10.31
CA ILE A 53 -2.82 -8.99 11.10
C ILE A 53 -1.66 -9.70 10.38
N TYR A 54 -0.61 -8.95 10.09
CA TYR A 54 0.64 -9.47 9.53
C TYR A 54 1.63 -9.63 10.68
N PRO A 55 1.99 -10.87 11.06
CA PRO A 55 2.96 -11.02 12.15
C PRO A 55 4.30 -10.34 11.82
N HIS A 56 4.88 -9.72 12.84
CA HIS A 56 6.13 -8.94 12.67
C HIS A 56 7.26 -9.78 12.04
N LYS A 57 7.40 -11.03 12.49
CA LYS A 57 8.42 -11.95 11.97
C LYS A 57 8.24 -12.19 10.47
N VAL A 58 7.00 -12.38 10.04
CA VAL A 58 6.66 -12.59 8.62
C VAL A 58 6.99 -11.34 7.83
N MET A 59 6.57 -10.19 8.34
CA MET A 59 6.80 -8.91 7.66
C MET A 59 8.30 -8.61 7.53
N MET A 60 9.08 -8.80 8.60
CA MET A 60 10.52 -8.57 8.57
C MET A 60 11.20 -9.43 7.51
N ARG A 61 10.85 -10.72 7.46
CA ARG A 61 11.41 -11.64 6.45
C ARG A 61 11.08 -11.17 5.03
N GLU A 62 9.82 -10.77 4.82
CA GLU A 62 9.38 -10.34 3.48
C GLU A 62 10.02 -9.01 3.06
N ILE A 63 10.21 -8.08 3.99
CA ILE A 63 10.89 -6.82 3.69
C ILE A 63 12.38 -7.07 3.39
N GLU A 64 13.01 -7.98 4.13
CA GLU A 64 14.41 -8.36 3.82
C GLU A 64 14.51 -8.94 2.40
N THR A 65 13.59 -9.84 2.03
CA THR A 65 13.54 -10.42 0.69
C THR A 65 13.27 -9.34 -0.36
N TYR A 66 12.28 -8.49 -0.11
CA TYR A 66 11.88 -7.41 -1.03
C TYR A 66 13.01 -6.38 -1.21
N SER A 67 13.80 -6.13 -0.16
CA SER A 67 14.92 -5.18 -0.25
C SER A 67 15.97 -5.60 -1.29
N LYS A 68 16.04 -6.88 -1.63
CA LYS A 68 16.92 -7.35 -2.72
C LYS A 68 16.42 -6.82 -4.06
N LEU A 69 15.10 -6.85 -4.28
CA LEU A 69 14.50 -6.28 -5.50
C LEU A 69 14.74 -4.76 -5.55
N VAL A 70 14.65 -4.09 -4.40
CA VAL A 70 14.93 -2.65 -4.31
C VAL A 70 16.37 -2.37 -4.74
N LYS A 71 17.33 -3.11 -4.19
CA LYS A 71 18.77 -2.93 -4.52
C LYS A 71 19.07 -3.21 -6.00
N GLU A 72 18.29 -4.10 -6.60
CA GLU A 72 18.45 -4.47 -8.01
C GLU A 72 17.64 -3.57 -8.96
N ASN A 73 16.96 -2.54 -8.45
CA ASN A 73 16.09 -1.66 -9.22
C ASN A 73 14.98 -2.44 -9.95
N ARG A 74 14.42 -3.44 -9.28
CA ARG A 74 13.38 -4.32 -9.80
C ARG A 74 12.07 -4.21 -9.02
N ALA A 75 12.02 -3.37 -7.99
CA ALA A 75 10.86 -3.23 -7.10
C ALA A 75 9.81 -2.31 -7.71
N LEU A 76 9.26 -2.71 -8.85
CA LEU A 76 8.24 -1.95 -9.57
C LEU A 76 6.87 -2.13 -8.93
N GLY A 77 5.99 -1.14 -9.16
CA GLY A 77 4.59 -1.20 -8.77
C GLY A 77 3.69 -0.55 -9.80
N GLU A 78 2.41 -0.80 -9.68
CA GLU A 78 1.41 -0.38 -10.66
C GLU A 78 0.43 0.62 -10.04
N LEU A 79 -0.38 1.24 -10.91
CA LEU A 79 -1.59 1.97 -10.49
C LEU A 79 -2.72 0.96 -10.38
N ASP A 80 -3.54 1.17 -9.36
CA ASP A 80 -4.64 0.29 -8.99
C ASP A 80 -4.14 -1.10 -8.58
N HIS A 81 -5.06 -1.98 -8.24
CA HIS A 81 -4.75 -3.34 -7.85
C HIS A 81 -5.14 -4.31 -8.96
N PRO A 82 -4.20 -4.71 -9.82
CA PRO A 82 -4.50 -5.81 -10.76
C PRO A 82 -4.63 -7.12 -9.98
N ASP A 83 -5.41 -8.04 -10.53
CA ASP A 83 -5.60 -9.38 -9.95
C ASP A 83 -4.45 -10.33 -10.17
N UNK A 84 -3.46 -9.94 -10.80
CA UNK A 84 -2.42 -10.65 -11.06
C UNK A 84 -1.43 -10.56 -10.05
N ASN A 85 -0.87 -11.67 -10.00
CA ASN A 85 0.25 -11.78 -9.07
C ASN A 85 1.60 -11.43 -9.72
N VAL A 86 1.58 -11.00 -10.95
CA VAL A 86 2.79 -10.57 -11.70
C VAL A 86 2.64 -9.10 -12.09
N ILE A 87 3.74 -8.34 -11.99
CA ILE A 87 3.75 -6.94 -12.39
C ILE A 87 3.61 -6.85 -13.92
N ASN A 88 2.65 -6.08 -14.39
CA ASN A 88 2.51 -5.77 -15.80
C ASN A 88 3.35 -4.52 -16.10
N LEU A 89 4.44 -4.70 -16.83
CA LEU A 89 5.37 -3.61 -17.12
C LEU A 89 4.72 -2.44 -17.84
N LYS A 90 3.66 -2.68 -18.61
CA LYS A 90 2.93 -1.60 -19.29
C LYS A 90 2.23 -0.66 -18.30
N ASN A 91 1.90 -1.18 -17.13
CA ASN A 91 1.20 -0.42 -16.08
C ASN A 91 2.15 0.12 -15.01
N ALA A 92 3.45 -0.20 -15.09
CA ALA A 92 4.41 0.23 -14.08
C ALA A 92 4.41 1.77 -13.99
N SER A 93 4.12 2.28 -12.80
CA SER A 93 4.01 3.72 -12.56
C SER A 93 5.12 4.24 -11.66
N HIS A 94 5.74 3.35 -10.89
CA HIS A 94 6.70 3.75 -9.87
C HIS A 94 7.63 2.58 -9.54
N MET A 95 8.68 2.91 -8.80
CA MET A 95 9.65 1.94 -8.32
C MET A 95 10.00 2.28 -6.87
N VAL A 96 9.95 1.30 -6.00
CA VAL A 96 10.39 1.48 -4.61
C VAL A 96 11.92 1.56 -4.63
N THR A 97 12.46 2.65 -4.09
CA THR A 97 13.91 2.91 -4.07
C THR A 97 14.53 2.70 -2.70
N SER A 98 13.70 2.64 -1.67
CA SER A 98 14.17 2.41 -0.31
C SER A 98 13.03 1.78 0.50
N VAL A 99 13.35 0.80 1.33
CA VAL A 99 12.38 0.16 2.23
C VAL A 99 13.11 -0.23 3.51
N TRP A 100 12.48 0.03 4.65
CA TRP A 100 13.07 -0.31 5.95
C TRP A 100 11.99 -0.51 6.99
N MET A 101 12.35 -1.20 8.09
CA MET A 101 11.45 -1.36 9.23
C MET A 101 11.74 -0.24 10.25
N GLU A 102 10.71 0.36 10.77
CA GLU A 102 10.77 1.34 11.85
C GLU A 102 9.77 0.90 12.91
N ASN A 103 10.25 0.14 13.89
CA ASN A 103 9.40 -0.57 14.84
C ASN A 103 8.44 -1.50 14.08
N LYS A 104 7.15 -1.31 14.22
CA LYS A 104 6.14 -2.13 13.52
C LYS A 104 5.84 -1.64 12.10
N ASN A 105 6.32 -0.45 11.75
CA ASN A 105 6.02 0.19 10.47
C ASN A 105 7.03 -0.22 9.41
N VAL A 106 6.52 -0.56 8.23
CA VAL A 106 7.32 -0.65 7.02
C VAL A 106 7.29 0.73 6.39
N MET A 107 8.44 1.36 6.28
CA MET A 107 8.58 2.69 5.67
C MET A 107 9.27 2.55 4.33
N GLY A 108 9.02 3.49 3.43
CA GLY A 108 9.65 3.43 2.12
C GLY A 108 9.63 4.73 1.36
N LYS A 109 10.45 4.74 0.31
CA LYS A 109 10.49 5.81 -0.69
C LYS A 109 10.22 5.21 -2.06
N VAL A 110 9.50 5.96 -2.86
CA VAL A 110 9.00 5.51 -4.15
C VAL A 110 9.33 6.60 -5.18
N LYS A 111 10.02 6.20 -6.23
CA LYS A 111 10.34 7.06 -7.37
C LYS A 111 9.24 6.92 -8.42
N VAL A 112 8.62 8.02 -8.80
CA VAL A 112 7.62 8.02 -9.90
C VAL A 112 8.38 7.91 -11.21
N LEU A 113 7.96 6.98 -12.07
CA LEU A 113 8.64 6.68 -13.33
C LEU A 113 8.10 7.54 -14.48
N ASP A 114 8.92 7.78 -15.47
CA ASP A 114 8.47 8.48 -16.69
C ASP A 114 7.89 7.47 -17.69
N THR A 115 6.84 6.80 -17.24
CA THR A 115 6.02 5.88 -18.04
C THR A 115 4.64 6.50 -18.20
N PRO A 116 3.79 6.01 -19.11
CA PRO A 116 2.41 6.53 -19.21
C PRO A 116 1.69 6.48 -17.86
N SER A 117 1.77 5.36 -17.12
CA SER A 117 1.13 5.24 -15.80
C SER A 117 1.81 6.13 -14.75
N GLY A 118 3.13 6.30 -14.83
CA GLY A 118 3.85 7.21 -13.93
C GLY A 118 3.46 8.67 -14.15
N ARG A 119 3.20 9.06 -15.39
CA ARG A 119 2.74 10.43 -15.71
C ARG A 119 1.33 10.65 -15.17
N ILE A 120 0.47 9.64 -15.20
CA ILE A 120 -0.86 9.71 -14.57
C ILE A 120 -0.69 9.89 -13.06
N LEU A 121 0.13 9.05 -12.43
CA LEU A 121 0.42 9.15 -10.99
C LEU A 121 0.91 10.56 -10.62
N ARG A 122 1.90 11.06 -11.38
CA ARG A 122 2.43 12.41 -11.16
C ARG A 122 1.33 13.47 -11.26
N GLY A 123 0.54 13.42 -12.31
CA GLY A 123 -0.54 14.39 -12.53
C GLY A 123 -1.55 14.39 -11.40
N LEU A 124 -1.88 13.22 -10.88
CA LEU A 124 -2.82 13.10 -9.75
C LEU A 124 -2.22 13.73 -8.49
N VAL A 125 -0.96 13.42 -8.18
CA VAL A 125 -0.30 13.97 -6.99
C VAL A 125 -0.16 15.48 -7.12
N GLU A 126 0.28 15.98 -8.26
CA GLU A 126 0.45 17.43 -8.50
C GLU A 126 -0.88 18.20 -8.45
N SER A 127 -1.97 17.52 -8.79
CA SER A 127 -3.32 18.08 -8.72
C SER A 127 -3.92 18.03 -7.31
N GLY A 128 -3.17 17.51 -6.34
CA GLY A 128 -3.64 17.43 -4.96
C GLY A 128 -4.47 16.20 -4.62
N ALA A 129 -4.52 15.22 -5.53
CA ALA A 129 -5.20 13.96 -5.22
C ALA A 129 -4.45 13.24 -4.10
N GLN A 130 -5.19 12.74 -3.13
CA GLN A 130 -4.61 11.94 -2.08
C GLN A 130 -4.68 10.48 -2.48
N LEU A 131 -3.51 9.89 -2.64
CA LEU A 131 -3.38 8.50 -3.03
C LEU A 131 -2.76 7.72 -1.88
N GLY A 132 -3.13 6.47 -1.78
CA GLY A 132 -2.54 5.57 -0.83
C GLY A 132 -1.62 4.58 -1.51
N ILE A 133 -0.91 3.84 -0.70
CA ILE A 133 -0.11 2.73 -1.20
C ILE A 133 -0.60 1.45 -0.54
N SER A 134 -0.52 0.36 -1.26
CA SER A 134 -1.11 -0.90 -0.82
C SER A 134 -0.17 -2.04 -1.17
N SER A 135 0.09 -2.92 -0.20
CA SER A 135 0.90 -4.10 -0.46
C SER A 135 0.06 -5.16 -1.20
N ARG A 136 0.65 -5.78 -2.18
CA ARG A 136 0.10 -6.92 -2.90
C ARG A 136 0.98 -8.13 -2.63
N GLY A 137 0.37 -9.22 -2.20
CA GLY A 137 1.10 -10.44 -1.88
C GLY A 137 0.22 -11.66 -1.92
N MET A 138 0.81 -12.81 -1.77
CA MET A 138 0.10 -14.09 -1.73
C MET A 138 0.44 -14.85 -0.46
N GLY A 139 -0.57 -15.45 0.13
CA GLY A 139 -0.37 -16.24 1.35
C GLY A 139 -1.68 -16.78 1.86
N SER A 140 -1.58 -17.61 2.87
CA SER A 140 -2.74 -18.17 3.57
C SER A 140 -3.08 -17.30 4.77
N VAL A 141 -4.31 -17.41 5.24
CA VAL A 141 -4.76 -16.75 6.46
C VAL A 141 -5.46 -17.76 7.36
N THR A 142 -5.38 -17.53 8.66
CA THR A 142 -6.06 -18.33 9.69
C THR A 142 -6.91 -17.42 10.54
N GLU A 143 -8.12 -17.87 10.85
CA GLU A 143 -8.98 -17.18 11.80
C GLU A 143 -8.64 -17.67 13.21
N SER A 144 -8.32 -16.73 14.09
CA SER A 144 -7.97 -17.01 15.48
C SER A 144 -8.54 -15.92 16.38
N MET A 145 -9.39 -16.31 17.33
CA MET A 145 -10.01 -15.39 18.29
C MET A 145 -10.69 -14.18 17.62
N GLY A 146 -11.37 -14.43 16.49
CA GLY A 146 -12.07 -13.38 15.76
C GLY A 146 -11.18 -12.48 14.91
N LYS A 147 -9.89 -12.82 14.77
CA LYS A 147 -8.93 -12.06 13.96
C LYS A 147 -8.41 -12.91 12.82
N THR A 148 -8.15 -12.27 11.70
CA THR A 148 -7.57 -12.93 10.52
C THR A 148 -6.05 -12.73 10.53
N ILE A 149 -5.31 -13.80 10.72
CA ILE A 149 -3.85 -13.74 10.85
C ILE A 149 -3.21 -14.29 9.57
N VAL A 150 -2.29 -13.52 9.00
CA VAL A 150 -1.54 -13.93 7.80
C VAL A 150 -0.48 -14.96 8.20
N GLU A 151 -0.40 -16.05 7.44
CA GLU A 151 0.44 -17.17 7.76
C GLU A 151 1.89 -17.01 7.29
N ASP A 152 2.75 -17.92 7.72
CA ASP A 152 4.19 -17.92 7.41
C ASP A 152 4.49 -18.11 5.90
N ASP A 153 3.52 -18.56 5.12
CA ASP A 153 3.71 -18.75 3.67
C ASP A 153 3.50 -17.45 2.87
N PHE A 154 3.26 -16.34 3.54
CA PHE A 154 3.07 -15.05 2.87
C PHE A 154 4.30 -14.67 2.05
N GLN A 155 4.05 -14.16 0.84
CA GLN A 155 5.07 -13.66 -0.09
C GLN A 155 4.64 -12.29 -0.59
N LEU A 156 5.43 -11.29 -0.28
CA LEU A 156 5.20 -9.91 -0.75
C LEU A 156 5.61 -9.81 -2.21
N ILE A 157 4.70 -9.33 -3.04
CA ILE A 157 4.95 -9.15 -4.48
C ILE A 157 5.41 -7.72 -4.77
N CYS A 158 4.63 -6.74 -4.33
CA CYS A 158 4.92 -5.34 -4.63
C CYS A 158 4.08 -4.42 -3.75
N PHE A 159 4.30 -3.12 -3.93
CA PHE A 159 3.44 -2.06 -3.40
C PHE A 159 2.87 -1.31 -4.60
N ASP A 160 1.55 -1.11 -4.62
CA ASP A 160 0.83 -0.45 -5.71
C ASP A 160 0.21 0.87 -5.20
N PHE A 161 0.13 1.88 -6.06
CA PHE A 161 -0.66 3.06 -5.76
C PHE A 161 -2.13 2.80 -6.09
N VAL A 162 -3.00 3.18 -5.17
CA VAL A 162 -4.44 3.02 -5.32
C VAL A 162 -5.13 4.38 -5.18
N SER A 163 -6.07 4.65 -6.08
CA SER A 163 -6.82 5.91 -6.07
C SER A 163 -7.72 5.97 -4.85
N GLU A 164 -8.51 4.93 -4.68
CA GLU A 164 -9.51 4.86 -3.64
C GLU A 164 -9.94 3.42 -3.53
N PRO A 165 -9.90 2.83 -2.36
CA PRO A 165 -10.55 1.54 -2.23
C PRO A 165 -12.02 1.74 -2.55
N SER A 166 -12.62 0.80 -3.23
CA SER A 166 -14.03 0.80 -3.58
C SER A 166 -14.95 0.74 -2.35
N THR A 167 -14.39 0.84 -1.17
CA THR A 167 -15.13 0.94 0.09
C THR A 167 -14.87 2.31 0.72
N PRO A 168 -15.88 2.93 1.35
CA PRO A 168 -15.71 4.26 1.98
C PRO A 168 -14.62 4.32 3.04
N GLY A 169 -14.08 3.19 3.44
CA GLY A 169 -13.03 3.13 4.45
C GLY A 169 -11.75 3.87 4.10
N ALA A 170 -11.42 4.00 2.83
CA ALA A 170 -10.16 4.66 2.46
C ALA A 170 -10.21 6.17 2.67
N PHE A 171 -11.32 6.81 2.38
CA PHE A 171 -11.49 8.23 2.69
C PHE A 171 -11.54 8.45 4.19
N MET A 172 -12.21 7.56 4.90
CA MET A 172 -12.35 7.69 6.35
C MET A 172 -11.05 7.41 7.08
N MET A 173 -10.18 6.57 6.55
CA MET A 173 -8.86 6.37 7.13
C MET A 173 -8.03 7.64 7.11
N LYS A 174 -8.24 8.49 6.13
CA LYS A 174 -7.57 9.77 6.05
C LYS A 174 -8.15 10.78 7.04
N GLU A 175 -9.47 10.81 7.20
CA GLU A 175 -10.12 11.61 8.22
C GLU A 175 -9.86 11.03 9.61
N ALA A 176 -9.67 9.74 9.70
CA ALA A 176 -9.34 9.04 10.94
C ALA A 176 -7.95 9.34 11.45
N LYS A 177 -7.15 10.08 10.71
CA LYS A 177 -5.94 10.66 11.26
C LYS A 177 -6.29 11.70 12.33
N ASP A 178 -7.48 12.27 12.23
CA ASP A 178 -8.01 13.22 13.22
C ASP A 178 -9.09 12.60 14.11
N LEU A 179 -9.49 11.38 13.82
CA LEU A 179 -10.52 10.68 14.58
C LEU A 179 -9.95 9.33 15.04
N THR A 180 -10.07 9.04 16.28
CA THR A 180 -9.59 7.79 16.86
C THR A 180 -9.97 6.55 16.02
N ILE A 181 -9.11 5.57 16.09
CA ILE A 181 -9.05 4.27 15.41
C ILE A 181 -10.37 3.46 15.33
N SER A 182 -11.47 4.01 15.81
CA SER A 182 -12.76 3.34 15.81
C SER A 182 -13.42 3.20 14.42
N ASN A 183 -12.75 3.68 13.38
CA ASN A 183 -13.34 3.75 12.04
C ASN A 183 -12.70 2.83 11.02
N VAL A 184 -12.07 1.78 11.49
CA VAL A 184 -11.56 0.75 10.60
C VAL A 184 -12.75 -0.08 10.10
N PHE A 185 -12.94 -0.08 8.79
CA PHE A 185 -14.03 -0.85 8.19
C PHE A 185 -13.79 -2.33 8.38
N THR A 186 -14.68 -2.94 9.11
CA THR A 186 -14.67 -4.39 9.32
C THR A 186 -15.27 -5.10 8.10
N LYS A 187 -15.10 -6.42 8.08
CA LYS A 187 -15.77 -7.25 7.08
C LYS A 187 -17.30 -7.06 7.13
N ALA A 188 -17.84 -6.84 8.34
CA ALA A 188 -19.27 -6.59 8.52
C ALA A 188 -19.71 -5.29 7.85
N ASP A 189 -18.88 -4.25 7.94
CA ASP A 189 -19.19 -2.96 7.32
C ASP A 189 -19.25 -3.07 5.80
N ARG A 190 -18.33 -3.84 5.21
CA ARG A 190 -18.33 -4.09 3.77
C ARG A 190 -19.58 -4.85 3.31
N ILE A 191 -19.95 -5.87 4.09
CA ILE A 191 -21.17 -6.67 3.80
C ILE A 191 -22.40 -5.77 3.90
N ASN A 192 -22.49 -4.96 4.95
CA ASN A 192 -23.63 -4.04 5.15
C ASN A 192 -23.75 -3.04 4.00
N ARG A 193 -22.61 -2.53 3.51
CA ARG A 193 -22.64 -1.62 2.37
C ARG A 193 -23.13 -2.32 1.10
N LEU A 194 -22.59 -3.50 0.81
CA LEU A 194 -23.02 -4.28 -0.36
C LEU A 194 -24.51 -4.57 -0.30
N LEU A 195 -25.03 -4.90 0.89
CA LEU A 195 -26.45 -5.12 1.08
C LEU A 195 -27.26 -3.86 0.82
N SER A 196 -26.76 -2.70 1.28
CA SER A 196 -27.43 -1.42 1.05
C SER A 196 -27.48 -1.08 -0.44
N GLU A 197 -26.37 -1.26 -1.14
CA GLU A 197 -26.30 -1.01 -2.59
C GLU A 197 -27.30 -1.89 -3.35
N VAL A 198 -27.37 -3.17 -3.00
CA VAL A 198 -28.33 -4.11 -3.62
C VAL A 198 -29.77 -3.69 -3.34
N LEU A 199 -30.05 -3.19 -2.15
CA LEU A 199 -31.41 -2.79 -1.78
C LEU A 199 -31.82 -1.46 -2.40
N GLU A 200 -30.89 -0.59 -2.75
CA GLU A 200 -31.17 0.68 -3.43
C GLU A 200 -31.48 0.48 -4.92
N ASP A 201 -31.04 -0.64 -5.49
CA ASP A 201 -31.26 -0.97 -6.91
C ASP A 201 -32.56 -1.77 -7.15
N VAL A 202 -33.36 -1.99 -6.08
CA VAL A 202 -34.66 -2.67 -6.14
C VAL A 202 -35.80 -1.68 -5.91
#